data_923f847909ea2a31282d691efbe96b22
#
_entry.id   923f847909ea2a31282d691efbe96b22
#
_cell.length_a   1.000
_cell.length_b   1.000
_cell.length_c   1.000
_cell.angle_alpha   90.00
_cell.angle_beta   90.00
_cell.angle_gamma   90.00
#
_symmetry.space_group_name_H-M   'P 1'
#
loop_
_entity.id
_entity.type
_entity.pdbx_description
1 polymer ?
#
loop_
_entity_poly.entity_id
_entity_poly.type
_entity_poly.pdbx_seq_one_letter_code
_entity_poly.pdbx_strand_id
1 'polypeptide(L)'
;KKKNMVIKMAENMKKIDKALYSKAVSIARNASLTVEEKTGRHPTRFEVETTVAFVCFYLEKCDIVVLETGLGGRDDATNVITTEILHIFMPISIDHSESLGDSLQDIARIKSGIIKNSAPTVICYRGDFNNEEDSPESIIINKCKEKGSKVYKVSRELIDNIKVTDSHLEFDILKNKSLSLDNTHLRLSMKGAYQPANALTAYMALKVLSESGFPVSDENIKTAFEKTKVAFRFEIVELGDSVDIILDGAHNPDGAKKFVDSLNLNYEGRDKIYITGIFKDNNNIIF
;
A
#
# COMPACT_ATOMS: atom_id res chain seq x y z
N LYS A 1 -8.52 0.42 22.96
CA LYS A 1 -8.44 1.69 22.22
C LYS A 1 -9.26 1.50 20.94
N LYS A 2 -10.31 2.32 20.75
CA LYS A 2 -11.10 2.30 19.51
C LYS A 2 -10.19 2.77 18.36
N LYS A 3 -9.78 1.87 17.47
CA LYS A 3 -9.27 2.26 16.16
C LYS A 3 -10.46 2.85 15.39
N ASN A 4 -10.49 4.15 15.22
CA ASN A 4 -11.45 4.76 14.33
C ASN A 4 -10.95 4.50 12.90
N MET A 5 -11.71 3.74 12.12
CA MET A 5 -11.50 3.65 10.68
C MET A 5 -11.66 5.05 10.09
N VAL A 6 -10.63 5.54 9.43
CA VAL A 6 -10.66 6.82 8.74
C VAL A 6 -10.81 6.55 7.26
N ILE A 7 -12.02 6.73 6.73
CA ILE A 7 -12.26 6.73 5.30
C ILE A 7 -11.80 8.10 4.78
N LYS A 8 -10.75 8.11 3.97
CA LYS A 8 -10.26 9.31 3.31
C LYS A 8 -10.76 9.33 1.89
N MET A 9 -11.43 10.40 1.52
CA MET A 9 -11.81 10.65 0.12
C MET A 9 -10.71 11.44 -0.58
N ALA A 10 -10.48 11.11 -1.85
CA ALA A 10 -9.33 11.63 -2.61
C ALA A 10 -9.37 13.14 -2.86
N GLU A 11 -10.54 13.74 -2.85
CA GLU A 11 -10.65 15.18 -3.06
C GLU A 11 -10.19 15.97 -1.83
N ASN A 12 -8.96 16.48 -1.88
CA ASN A 12 -8.33 17.27 -0.83
C ASN A 12 -8.06 16.51 0.50
N MET A 13 -7.97 15.18 0.50
CA MET A 13 -7.71 14.37 1.71
C MET A 13 -8.68 14.67 2.86
N LYS A 14 -9.90 15.03 2.58
CA LYS A 14 -10.93 15.34 3.58
C LYS A 14 -11.42 14.06 4.24
N LYS A 15 -11.71 14.18 5.53
CA LYS A 15 -12.47 13.14 6.24
C LYS A 15 -13.89 13.12 5.70
N ILE A 16 -14.49 11.94 5.67
CA ILE A 16 -15.90 11.79 5.31
C ILE A 16 -16.80 12.64 6.23
N ASP A 17 -17.85 13.22 5.65
CA ASP A 17 -18.86 13.95 6.41
C ASP A 17 -19.55 13.06 7.44
N LYS A 18 -19.81 13.60 8.63
CA LYS A 18 -20.41 12.84 9.75
C LYS A 18 -21.82 12.36 9.46
N ALA A 19 -22.62 13.16 8.75
CA ALA A 19 -24.02 12.78 8.45
C ALA A 19 -24.04 11.64 7.42
N LEU A 20 -23.18 11.72 6.39
CA LEU A 20 -22.99 10.65 5.42
C LEU A 20 -22.49 9.37 6.09
N TYR A 21 -21.48 9.47 6.95
CA TYR A 21 -20.95 8.33 7.69
C TYR A 21 -22.05 7.67 8.56
N SER A 22 -22.84 8.47 9.30
CA SER A 22 -23.94 7.96 10.13
C SER A 22 -24.99 7.25 9.29
N LYS A 23 -25.32 7.78 8.09
CA LYS A 23 -26.23 7.13 7.16
C LYS A 23 -25.67 5.79 6.67
N ALA A 24 -24.42 5.74 6.29
CA ALA A 24 -23.74 4.51 5.85
C ALA A 24 -23.70 3.45 6.96
N VAL A 25 -23.40 3.84 8.19
CA VAL A 25 -23.43 2.96 9.37
C VAL A 25 -24.82 2.38 9.60
N SER A 26 -25.89 3.18 9.46
CA SER A 26 -27.25 2.71 9.62
C SER A 26 -27.64 1.66 8.57
N ILE A 27 -27.23 1.86 7.31
CA ILE A 27 -27.44 0.91 6.21
C ILE A 27 -26.68 -0.40 6.48
N ALA A 28 -25.37 -0.30 6.80
CA ALA A 28 -24.55 -1.47 7.09
C ALA A 28 -25.04 -2.26 8.30
N ARG A 29 -25.50 -1.58 9.36
CA ARG A 29 -26.09 -2.22 10.54
C ARG A 29 -27.33 -3.04 10.17
N ASN A 30 -28.26 -2.48 9.40
CA ASN A 30 -29.46 -3.21 8.98
C ASN A 30 -29.11 -4.44 8.13
N ALA A 31 -28.14 -4.30 7.21
CA ALA A 31 -27.64 -5.44 6.45
C ALA A 31 -26.99 -6.51 7.35
N SER A 32 -26.23 -6.12 8.36
CA SER A 32 -25.59 -7.05 9.31
C SER A 32 -26.62 -7.86 10.09
N LEU A 33 -27.69 -7.23 10.57
CA LEU A 33 -28.80 -7.93 11.26
C LEU A 33 -29.49 -8.93 10.33
N THR A 34 -29.70 -8.57 9.06
CA THR A 34 -30.29 -9.48 8.07
C THR A 34 -29.37 -10.68 7.79
N VAL A 35 -28.04 -10.48 7.75
CA VAL A 35 -27.08 -11.57 7.60
C VAL A 35 -27.13 -12.48 8.82
N GLU A 36 -27.14 -11.93 10.03
CA GLU A 36 -27.20 -12.68 11.28
C GLU A 36 -28.49 -13.54 11.35
N GLU A 37 -29.63 -12.96 11.01
CA GLU A 37 -30.93 -13.71 10.95
C GLU A 37 -30.89 -14.88 9.97
N LYS A 38 -30.22 -14.70 8.80
CA LYS A 38 -30.17 -15.74 7.76
C LYS A 38 -29.11 -16.81 8.01
N THR A 39 -28.02 -16.47 8.65
CA THR A 39 -26.82 -17.35 8.75
C THR A 39 -26.53 -17.83 10.17
N GLY A 40 -27.19 -17.24 11.18
CA GLY A 40 -26.89 -17.46 12.59
C GLY A 40 -25.52 -16.85 13.04
N ARG A 41 -24.87 -16.05 12.19
CA ARG A 41 -23.58 -15.42 12.48
C ARG A 41 -23.60 -13.93 12.18
N HIS A 42 -23.22 -13.13 13.17
CA HIS A 42 -23.00 -11.71 12.96
C HIS A 42 -21.71 -11.49 12.15
N PRO A 43 -21.70 -10.63 11.12
CA PRO A 43 -20.48 -10.27 10.40
C PRO A 43 -19.39 -9.73 11.35
N THR A 44 -18.14 -9.98 11.02
CA THR A 44 -17.01 -9.44 11.78
C THR A 44 -17.01 -7.91 11.73
N ARG A 45 -16.32 -7.31 12.71
CA ARG A 45 -16.17 -5.85 12.73
C ARG A 45 -15.57 -5.32 11.43
N PHE A 46 -14.56 -5.99 10.87
CA PHE A 46 -13.91 -5.56 9.64
C PHE A 46 -14.85 -5.65 8.43
N GLU A 47 -15.67 -6.70 8.32
CA GLU A 47 -16.70 -6.82 7.27
C GLU A 47 -17.74 -5.71 7.36
N VAL A 48 -18.17 -5.36 8.57
CA VAL A 48 -19.11 -4.24 8.76
C VAL A 48 -18.47 -2.91 8.39
N GLU A 49 -17.24 -2.65 8.86
CA GLU A 49 -16.50 -1.41 8.55
C GLU A 49 -16.23 -1.28 7.05
N THR A 50 -15.88 -2.38 6.37
CA THR A 50 -15.71 -2.43 4.90
C THR A 50 -17.03 -2.13 4.18
N THR A 51 -18.13 -2.70 4.66
CA THR A 51 -19.48 -2.41 4.12
C THR A 51 -19.82 -0.92 4.27
N VAL A 52 -19.54 -0.32 5.42
CA VAL A 52 -19.72 1.14 5.62
C VAL A 52 -18.91 1.92 4.60
N ALA A 53 -17.67 1.54 4.34
CA ALA A 53 -16.81 2.19 3.33
C ALA A 53 -17.44 2.12 1.93
N PHE A 54 -17.87 0.94 1.50
CA PHE A 54 -18.53 0.78 0.19
C PHE A 54 -19.82 1.58 0.06
N VAL A 55 -20.64 1.62 1.12
CA VAL A 55 -21.85 2.45 1.13
C VAL A 55 -21.49 3.94 1.00
N CYS A 56 -20.44 4.39 1.68
CA CYS A 56 -19.96 5.76 1.54
C CYS A 56 -19.53 6.07 0.11
N PHE A 57 -18.71 5.22 -0.52
CA PHE A 57 -18.26 5.41 -1.92
C PHE A 57 -19.43 5.45 -2.89
N TYR A 58 -20.43 4.59 -2.68
CA TYR A 58 -21.65 4.57 -3.48
C TYR A 58 -22.47 5.86 -3.33
N LEU A 59 -22.69 6.33 -2.10
CA LEU A 59 -23.47 7.54 -1.82
C LEU A 59 -22.78 8.82 -2.34
N GLU A 60 -21.44 8.86 -2.27
CA GLU A 60 -20.62 9.95 -2.81
C GLU A 60 -20.42 9.86 -4.34
N LYS A 61 -20.86 8.76 -4.95
CA LYS A 61 -20.69 8.53 -6.41
C LYS A 61 -19.22 8.66 -6.84
N CYS A 62 -18.33 8.04 -6.09
CA CYS A 62 -16.90 8.08 -6.38
C CYS A 62 -16.60 7.50 -7.77
N ASP A 63 -15.87 8.24 -8.61
CA ASP A 63 -15.45 7.79 -9.95
C ASP A 63 -14.38 6.69 -9.86
N ILE A 64 -13.48 6.77 -8.87
CA ILE A 64 -12.42 5.81 -8.60
C ILE A 64 -12.36 5.57 -7.09
N VAL A 65 -12.12 4.32 -6.72
CA VAL A 65 -11.88 3.91 -5.34
C VAL A 65 -10.55 3.17 -5.27
N VAL A 66 -9.67 3.60 -4.36
CA VAL A 66 -8.42 2.90 -4.03
C VAL A 66 -8.67 2.07 -2.78
N LEU A 67 -8.63 0.74 -2.93
CA LEU A 67 -8.86 -0.22 -1.86
C LEU A 67 -7.55 -0.86 -1.44
N GLU A 68 -7.19 -0.72 -0.18
CA GLU A 68 -6.13 -1.50 0.44
C GLU A 68 -6.73 -2.77 1.05
N THR A 69 -6.18 -3.93 0.72
CA THR A 69 -6.54 -5.20 1.32
C THR A 69 -6.23 -5.18 2.82
N GLY A 70 -7.18 -5.60 3.64
CA GLY A 70 -7.00 -5.63 5.09
C GLY A 70 -6.05 -6.74 5.53
N LEU A 71 -6.29 -7.97 5.06
CA LEU A 71 -5.46 -9.13 5.35
C LEU A 71 -5.50 -10.14 4.19
N GLY A 72 -4.34 -10.58 3.73
CA GLY A 72 -4.25 -11.59 2.68
C GLY A 72 -4.67 -11.06 1.32
N GLY A 73 -5.87 -11.38 0.86
CA GLY A 73 -6.43 -10.97 -0.44
C GLY A 73 -7.66 -11.77 -0.84
N ARG A 74 -7.50 -13.06 -1.12
CA ARG A 74 -8.55 -13.94 -1.63
C ARG A 74 -9.84 -13.89 -0.81
N ASP A 75 -9.71 -13.98 0.50
CA ASP A 75 -10.83 -14.09 1.44
C ASP A 75 -11.05 -12.77 2.23
N ASP A 76 -10.40 -11.68 1.80
CA ASP A 76 -10.54 -10.38 2.45
C ASP A 76 -11.90 -9.74 2.15
N ALA A 77 -12.47 -9.04 3.12
CA ALA A 77 -13.76 -8.39 2.97
C ALA A 77 -13.79 -7.36 1.83
N THR A 78 -12.65 -6.76 1.47
CA THR A 78 -12.55 -5.83 0.33
C THR A 78 -12.65 -6.55 -1.01
N ASN A 79 -12.42 -7.87 -1.05
CA ASN A 79 -12.37 -8.65 -2.29
C ASN A 79 -13.75 -9.07 -2.85
N VAL A 80 -14.84 -8.46 -2.38
CA VAL A 80 -16.19 -8.66 -2.96
C VAL A 80 -16.37 -7.97 -4.32
N ILE A 81 -15.49 -7.02 -4.66
CA ILE A 81 -15.49 -6.28 -5.93
C ILE A 81 -15.15 -7.24 -7.08
N THR A 82 -15.83 -7.10 -8.21
CA THR A 82 -15.58 -7.86 -9.45
C THR A 82 -15.25 -6.97 -10.65
N THR A 83 -15.17 -5.67 -10.43
CA THR A 83 -14.97 -4.64 -11.45
C THR A 83 -13.68 -3.87 -11.24
N GLU A 84 -12.65 -4.58 -10.75
CA GLU A 84 -11.32 -4.00 -10.59
C GLU A 84 -10.79 -3.50 -11.94
N ILE A 85 -10.22 -2.29 -11.95
CA ILE A 85 -9.64 -1.65 -13.13
C ILE A 85 -8.11 -1.71 -13.12
N LEU A 86 -7.52 -1.99 -11.97
CA LEU A 86 -6.08 -2.12 -11.76
C LEU A 86 -5.80 -2.92 -10.48
N HIS A 87 -4.83 -3.83 -10.53
CA HIS A 87 -4.28 -4.49 -9.36
C HIS A 87 -2.86 -3.98 -9.09
N ILE A 88 -2.52 -3.79 -7.82
CA ILE A 88 -1.19 -3.32 -7.41
C ILE A 88 -0.67 -4.27 -6.33
N PHE A 89 0.52 -4.82 -6.55
CA PHE A 89 1.23 -5.64 -5.58
C PHE A 89 2.51 -4.97 -5.14
N MET A 90 2.59 -4.70 -3.85
CA MET A 90 3.81 -4.29 -3.18
C MET A 90 4.67 -5.52 -2.86
N PRO A 91 5.96 -5.37 -2.53
CA PRO A 91 6.82 -6.50 -2.19
C PRO A 91 6.21 -7.38 -1.10
N ILE A 92 6.27 -8.69 -1.30
CA ILE A 92 5.74 -9.66 -0.34
C ILE A 92 6.81 -9.97 0.70
N SER A 93 6.45 -9.90 1.96
CA SER A 93 7.28 -10.28 3.11
C SER A 93 6.52 -11.24 4.02
N ILE A 94 7.24 -11.95 4.88
CA ILE A 94 6.63 -12.79 5.92
C ILE A 94 5.95 -11.86 6.93
N ASP A 95 4.65 -12.00 7.03
CA ASP A 95 3.80 -11.30 7.99
C ASP A 95 2.52 -12.10 8.20
N HIS A 96 1.93 -12.03 9.40
CA HIS A 96 0.69 -12.75 9.72
C HIS A 96 0.72 -14.24 9.37
N SER A 97 1.82 -14.93 9.68
CA SER A 97 2.04 -16.34 9.30
C SER A 97 0.94 -17.28 9.81
N GLU A 98 0.37 -17.04 10.98
CA GLU A 98 -0.77 -17.81 11.50
C GLU A 98 -2.00 -17.84 10.58
N SER A 99 -2.19 -16.77 9.77
CA SER A 99 -3.35 -16.63 8.88
C SER A 99 -3.01 -16.82 7.41
N LEU A 100 -1.79 -16.50 6.99
CA LEU A 100 -1.40 -16.44 5.58
C LEU A 100 -0.43 -17.56 5.16
N GLY A 101 0.05 -18.36 6.12
CA GLY A 101 1.03 -19.41 5.88
C GLY A 101 2.46 -18.98 6.16
N ASP A 102 3.35 -19.97 6.23
CA ASP A 102 4.72 -19.81 6.70
C ASP A 102 5.73 -19.51 5.59
N SER A 103 5.30 -19.53 4.35
CA SER A 103 6.15 -19.26 3.18
C SER A 103 5.70 -18.02 2.40
N LEU A 104 6.66 -17.33 1.76
CA LEU A 104 6.37 -16.24 0.83
C LEU A 104 5.45 -16.68 -0.31
N GLN A 105 5.57 -17.94 -0.74
CA GLN A 105 4.75 -18.53 -1.78
C GLN A 105 3.28 -18.71 -1.36
N ASP A 106 3.02 -19.12 -0.12
CA ASP A 106 1.66 -19.25 0.41
C ASP A 106 1.00 -17.87 0.54
N ILE A 107 1.74 -16.91 1.09
CA ILE A 107 1.29 -15.51 1.17
C ILE A 107 0.98 -14.96 -0.23
N ALA A 108 1.83 -15.24 -1.22
CA ALA A 108 1.62 -14.81 -2.61
C ALA A 108 0.37 -15.44 -3.23
N ARG A 109 0.09 -16.73 -2.97
CA ARG A 109 -1.13 -17.40 -3.44
C ARG A 109 -2.39 -16.75 -2.89
N ILE A 110 -2.39 -16.45 -1.59
CA ILE A 110 -3.55 -15.79 -0.95
C ILE A 110 -3.71 -14.36 -1.47
N LYS A 111 -2.61 -13.59 -1.58
CA LYS A 111 -2.65 -12.22 -2.08
C LYS A 111 -3.08 -12.15 -3.55
N SER A 112 -2.61 -13.07 -4.39
CA SER A 112 -2.99 -13.12 -5.81
C SER A 112 -4.48 -13.40 -6.06
N GLY A 113 -5.21 -13.83 -5.02
CA GLY A 113 -6.65 -14.02 -5.07
C GLY A 113 -7.48 -12.76 -5.35
N ILE A 114 -6.87 -11.57 -5.28
CA ILE A 114 -7.54 -10.33 -5.72
C ILE A 114 -7.59 -10.20 -7.25
N ILE A 115 -6.81 -10.97 -8.00
CA ILE A 115 -6.81 -10.94 -9.48
C ILE A 115 -7.96 -11.84 -9.98
N LYS A 116 -9.09 -11.25 -10.29
CA LYS A 116 -10.30 -11.97 -10.72
C LYS A 116 -10.65 -11.78 -12.18
N ASN A 117 -10.14 -10.73 -12.80
CA ASN A 117 -10.39 -10.36 -14.18
C ASN A 117 -9.09 -10.01 -14.93
N SER A 118 -9.20 -9.53 -16.17
CA SER A 118 -8.08 -9.17 -17.04
C SER A 118 -7.57 -7.74 -16.85
N ALA A 119 -8.01 -7.01 -15.80
CA ALA A 119 -7.47 -5.70 -15.49
C ALA A 119 -5.94 -5.74 -15.33
N PRO A 120 -5.21 -4.73 -15.77
CA PRO A 120 -3.76 -4.71 -15.67
C PRO A 120 -3.28 -4.84 -14.22
N THR A 121 -2.07 -5.38 -14.05
CA THR A 121 -1.45 -5.58 -12.75
C THR A 121 -0.07 -4.94 -12.71
N VAL A 122 0.17 -4.07 -11.74
CA VAL A 122 1.49 -3.51 -11.43
C VAL A 122 2.09 -4.28 -10.27
N ILE A 123 3.33 -4.73 -10.42
CA ILE A 123 4.05 -5.51 -9.40
C ILE A 123 5.36 -4.80 -9.07
N CYS A 124 5.57 -4.49 -7.79
CA CYS A 124 6.86 -4.07 -7.27
C CYS A 124 7.71 -5.33 -7.01
N TYR A 125 8.66 -5.58 -7.89
CA TYR A 125 9.53 -6.76 -7.82
C TYR A 125 10.70 -6.51 -6.86
N ARG A 126 10.94 -7.46 -5.95
CA ARG A 126 12.01 -7.35 -4.95
C ARG A 126 13.42 -7.45 -5.55
N GLY A 127 13.61 -8.39 -6.49
CA GLY A 127 14.88 -8.62 -7.16
C GLY A 127 15.92 -9.38 -6.34
N ASP A 128 15.55 -9.97 -5.19
CA ASP A 128 16.45 -10.64 -4.26
C ASP A 128 16.42 -12.18 -4.37
N PHE A 129 15.84 -12.72 -5.41
CA PHE A 129 15.81 -14.15 -5.70
C PHE A 129 16.79 -14.51 -6.81
N ASN A 130 17.59 -15.57 -6.60
CA ASN A 130 18.54 -16.08 -7.59
C ASN A 130 17.86 -16.59 -8.86
N ASN A 131 16.66 -17.11 -8.72
CA ASN A 131 15.80 -17.55 -9.83
C ASN A 131 14.45 -16.85 -9.71
N GLU A 132 14.01 -16.19 -10.78
CA GLU A 132 12.73 -15.48 -10.82
C GLU A 132 11.53 -16.41 -10.60
N GLU A 133 11.64 -17.68 -11.01
CA GLU A 133 10.59 -18.69 -10.83
C GLU A 133 10.35 -19.03 -9.34
N ASP A 134 11.36 -18.88 -8.50
CA ASP A 134 11.26 -19.13 -7.05
C ASP A 134 10.73 -17.93 -6.28
N SER A 135 10.57 -16.79 -6.94
CA SER A 135 10.06 -15.58 -6.31
C SER A 135 8.56 -15.67 -6.01
N PRO A 136 8.07 -15.04 -4.92
CA PRO A 136 6.64 -14.97 -4.66
C PRO A 136 5.89 -14.23 -5.77
N GLU A 137 6.54 -13.30 -6.47
CA GLU A 137 5.98 -12.56 -7.59
C GLU A 137 5.68 -13.48 -8.79
N SER A 138 6.41 -14.60 -8.97
CA SER A 138 6.14 -15.58 -10.03
C SER A 138 4.72 -16.16 -9.94
N ILE A 139 4.23 -16.36 -8.71
CA ILE A 139 2.87 -16.85 -8.44
C ILE A 139 1.84 -15.81 -8.88
N ILE A 140 2.08 -14.54 -8.57
CA ILE A 140 1.22 -13.42 -8.99
C ILE A 140 1.22 -13.32 -10.53
N ILE A 141 2.39 -13.41 -11.18
CA ILE A 141 2.53 -13.38 -12.64
C ILE A 141 1.78 -14.53 -13.29
N ASN A 142 1.87 -15.74 -12.74
CA ASN A 142 1.14 -16.88 -13.24
C ASN A 142 -0.38 -16.69 -13.10
N LYS A 143 -0.85 -16.11 -11.99
CA LYS A 143 -2.25 -15.75 -11.82
C LYS A 143 -2.70 -14.70 -12.83
N CYS A 144 -1.86 -13.71 -13.13
CA CYS A 144 -2.12 -12.73 -14.19
C CYS A 144 -2.27 -13.40 -15.56
N LYS A 145 -1.37 -14.33 -15.90
CA LYS A 145 -1.46 -15.10 -17.15
C LYS A 145 -2.77 -15.89 -17.23
N GLU A 146 -3.16 -16.56 -16.15
CA GLU A 146 -4.45 -17.29 -16.07
C GLU A 146 -5.65 -16.38 -16.36
N LYS A 147 -5.62 -15.13 -15.89
CA LYS A 147 -6.72 -14.17 -16.03
C LYS A 147 -6.60 -13.26 -17.27
N GLY A 148 -5.55 -13.40 -18.05
CA GLY A 148 -5.29 -12.52 -19.20
C GLY A 148 -4.91 -11.09 -18.79
N SER A 149 -4.45 -10.89 -17.57
CA SER A 149 -4.03 -9.59 -17.03
C SER A 149 -2.63 -9.23 -17.53
N LYS A 150 -2.48 -8.03 -18.11
CA LYS A 150 -1.17 -7.52 -18.52
C LYS A 150 -0.37 -7.10 -17.28
N VAL A 151 0.88 -7.59 -17.20
CA VAL A 151 1.78 -7.31 -16.06
C VAL A 151 2.73 -6.17 -16.39
N TYR A 152 2.87 -5.23 -15.45
CA TYR A 152 3.87 -4.17 -15.43
C TYR A 152 4.76 -4.38 -14.21
N LYS A 153 5.95 -4.96 -14.43
CA LYS A 153 6.92 -5.26 -13.38
C LYS A 153 7.89 -4.09 -13.22
N VAL A 154 7.87 -3.43 -12.06
CA VAL A 154 8.82 -2.39 -11.70
C VAL A 154 9.77 -2.89 -10.62
N SER A 155 11.04 -2.47 -10.66
CA SER A 155 12.07 -2.89 -9.71
C SER A 155 12.95 -1.72 -9.30
N ARG A 156 13.75 -1.92 -8.25
CA ARG A 156 14.71 -0.94 -7.75
C ARG A 156 15.74 -0.50 -8.81
N GLU A 157 16.01 -1.35 -9.80
CA GLU A 157 16.93 -1.06 -10.91
C GLU A 157 16.49 0.11 -11.79
N LEU A 158 15.19 0.45 -11.76
CA LEU A 158 14.66 1.61 -12.48
C LEU A 158 14.78 2.92 -11.68
N ILE A 159 15.47 2.89 -10.54
CA ILE A 159 15.63 4.05 -9.65
C ILE A 159 17.11 4.42 -9.54
N ASP A 160 17.42 5.69 -9.74
CA ASP A 160 18.75 6.23 -9.64
C ASP A 160 18.78 7.57 -8.89
N ASN A 161 19.98 8.09 -8.60
CA ASN A 161 20.21 9.41 -8.04
C ASN A 161 19.42 9.73 -6.78
N ILE A 162 19.24 8.74 -5.87
CA ILE A 162 18.55 8.99 -4.59
C ILE A 162 19.35 9.98 -3.75
N LYS A 163 18.70 11.08 -3.38
CA LYS A 163 19.25 12.12 -2.50
C LYS A 163 18.22 12.50 -1.44
N VAL A 164 18.70 12.69 -0.22
CA VAL A 164 17.93 13.28 0.87
C VAL A 164 18.33 14.72 1.05
N THR A 165 17.35 15.61 1.07
CA THR A 165 17.51 17.02 1.43
C THR A 165 16.79 17.29 2.76
N ASP A 166 16.90 18.50 3.28
CA ASP A 166 16.21 18.87 4.54
C ASP A 166 14.71 18.64 4.45
N SER A 167 14.11 18.90 3.30
CA SER A 167 12.64 18.86 3.14
C SER A 167 12.11 17.66 2.35
N HIS A 168 12.92 17.03 1.49
CA HIS A 168 12.47 16.02 0.53
C HIS A 168 13.47 14.87 0.38
N LEU A 169 12.98 13.74 -0.13
CA LEU A 169 13.77 12.71 -0.77
C LEU A 169 13.56 12.86 -2.29
N GLU A 170 14.63 12.90 -3.05
CA GLU A 170 14.62 13.05 -4.50
C GLU A 170 15.21 11.82 -5.16
N PHE A 171 14.72 11.46 -6.33
CA PHE A 171 15.27 10.36 -7.13
C PHE A 171 14.84 10.46 -8.58
N ASP A 172 15.54 9.73 -9.45
CA ASP A 172 15.22 9.63 -10.86
C ASP A 172 14.64 8.24 -11.20
N ILE A 173 13.56 8.24 -11.97
CA ILE A 173 13.07 7.04 -12.67
C ILE A 173 13.81 6.96 -13.99
N LEU A 174 14.44 5.81 -14.26
CA LEU A 174 15.16 5.56 -15.50
C LEU A 174 14.19 5.18 -16.63
N LYS A 175 14.54 5.63 -17.84
CA LYS A 175 13.81 5.27 -19.05
C LYS A 175 13.75 3.76 -19.24
N ASN A 176 12.53 3.27 -19.52
CA ASN A 176 12.30 1.87 -19.86
C ASN A 176 11.25 1.75 -20.97
N LYS A 177 11.67 1.33 -22.17
CA LYS A 177 10.79 1.24 -23.34
C LYS A 177 9.67 0.23 -23.18
N SER A 178 9.92 -0.92 -22.52
CA SER A 178 8.92 -1.97 -22.36
C SER A 178 7.77 -1.57 -21.40
N LEU A 179 8.05 -0.62 -20.50
CA LEU A 179 7.10 -0.06 -19.55
C LEU A 179 6.57 1.32 -19.98
N SER A 180 6.98 1.82 -21.15
CA SER A 180 6.65 3.18 -21.61
C SER A 180 7.03 4.26 -20.59
N LEU A 181 8.16 4.08 -19.89
CA LEU A 181 8.71 5.05 -18.95
C LEU A 181 9.77 5.90 -19.63
N ASP A 182 9.70 7.21 -19.41
CA ASP A 182 10.77 8.16 -19.71
C ASP A 182 11.52 8.54 -18.44
N ASN A 183 12.75 9.12 -18.62
CA ASN A 183 13.48 9.66 -17.49
C ASN A 183 12.62 10.71 -16.76
N THR A 184 12.37 10.48 -15.49
CA THR A 184 11.48 11.33 -14.70
C THR A 184 12.09 11.60 -13.34
N HIS A 185 12.28 12.87 -13.01
CA HIS A 185 12.70 13.28 -11.67
C HIS A 185 11.49 13.44 -10.76
N LEU A 186 11.54 12.83 -9.57
CA LEU A 186 10.49 12.91 -8.55
C LEU A 186 11.05 13.39 -7.20
N ARG A 187 10.20 14.11 -6.48
CA ARG A 187 10.44 14.60 -5.13
C ARG A 187 9.35 14.07 -4.20
N LEU A 188 9.74 13.55 -3.06
CA LEU A 188 8.84 12.97 -2.06
C LEU A 188 8.97 13.72 -0.75
N SER A 189 7.85 14.03 -0.12
CA SER A 189 7.85 14.56 1.25
C SER A 189 8.18 13.49 2.31
N MET A 190 8.06 12.21 1.97
CA MET A 190 8.36 11.07 2.83
C MET A 190 9.80 10.58 2.57
N LYS A 191 10.65 10.55 3.61
CA LYS A 191 12.09 10.34 3.47
C LYS A 191 12.57 8.91 3.77
N GLY A 192 11.67 7.94 3.97
CA GLY A 192 12.06 6.54 4.16
C GLY A 192 12.77 5.96 2.94
N ALA A 193 13.83 5.16 3.15
CA ALA A 193 14.63 4.56 2.08
C ALA A 193 13.83 3.65 1.13
N TYR A 194 12.67 3.15 1.58
CA TYR A 194 11.74 2.34 0.80
C TYR A 194 10.76 3.17 -0.05
N GLN A 195 10.66 4.46 0.16
CA GLN A 195 9.69 5.31 -0.53
C GLN A 195 9.93 5.48 -2.04
N PRO A 196 11.16 5.50 -2.56
CA PRO A 196 11.37 5.52 -4.01
C PRO A 196 10.73 4.32 -4.73
N ALA A 197 10.82 3.11 -4.17
CA ALA A 197 10.19 1.92 -4.76
C ALA A 197 8.65 1.99 -4.68
N ASN A 198 8.10 2.48 -3.56
CA ASN A 198 6.67 2.72 -3.41
C ASN A 198 6.18 3.76 -4.43
N ALA A 199 6.90 4.86 -4.58
CA ALA A 199 6.58 5.93 -5.51
C ALA A 199 6.67 5.49 -6.97
N LEU A 200 7.69 4.71 -7.35
CA LEU A 200 7.81 4.13 -8.70
C LEU A 200 6.60 3.23 -9.01
N THR A 201 6.19 2.41 -8.04
CA THR A 201 5.02 1.53 -8.21
C THR A 201 3.75 2.35 -8.38
N ALA A 202 3.55 3.38 -7.56
CA ALA A 202 2.41 4.29 -7.68
C ALA A 202 2.45 5.09 -9.00
N TYR A 203 3.64 5.55 -9.42
CA TYR A 203 3.82 6.24 -10.70
C TYR A 203 3.40 5.34 -11.87
N MET A 204 3.88 4.08 -11.89
CA MET A 204 3.49 3.13 -12.93
C MET A 204 1.97 2.86 -12.92
N ALA A 205 1.37 2.71 -11.73
CA ALA A 205 -0.06 2.53 -11.59
C ALA A 205 -0.86 3.71 -12.16
N LEU A 206 -0.43 4.94 -11.91
CA LEU A 206 -1.06 6.15 -12.45
C LEU A 206 -0.91 6.25 -13.98
N LYS A 207 0.24 5.84 -14.54
CA LYS A 207 0.44 5.76 -16.01
C LYS A 207 -0.52 4.75 -16.63
N VAL A 208 -0.66 3.57 -16.05
CA VAL A 208 -1.59 2.52 -16.52
C VAL A 208 -3.05 2.99 -16.42
N LEU A 209 -3.43 3.65 -15.34
CA LEU A 209 -4.77 4.24 -15.19
C LEU A 209 -5.03 5.32 -16.24
N SER A 210 -4.04 6.16 -16.53
CA SER A 210 -4.16 7.19 -17.56
C SER A 210 -4.43 6.60 -18.95
N GLU A 211 -3.74 5.50 -19.29
CA GLU A 211 -3.99 4.73 -20.53
C GLU A 211 -5.37 4.05 -20.53
N SER A 212 -5.94 3.78 -19.35
CA SER A 212 -7.25 3.12 -19.18
C SER A 212 -8.44 4.10 -19.14
N GLY A 213 -8.24 5.37 -19.47
CA GLY A 213 -9.32 6.37 -19.57
C GLY A 213 -9.49 7.26 -18.32
N PHE A 214 -8.56 7.22 -17.38
CA PHE A 214 -8.51 8.10 -16.21
C PHE A 214 -7.28 9.01 -16.28
N PRO A 215 -7.27 10.04 -17.14
CA PRO A 215 -6.08 10.82 -17.44
C PRO A 215 -5.59 11.58 -16.20
N VAL A 216 -4.31 11.42 -15.88
CA VAL A 216 -3.62 12.15 -14.83
C VAL A 216 -2.40 12.83 -15.45
N SER A 217 -2.27 14.15 -15.28
CA SER A 217 -1.11 14.88 -15.80
C SER A 217 0.15 14.60 -14.98
N ASP A 218 1.31 14.63 -15.61
CA ASP A 218 2.59 14.47 -14.92
C ASP A 218 2.81 15.53 -13.82
N GLU A 219 2.29 16.74 -14.01
CA GLU A 219 2.33 17.81 -13.02
C GLU A 219 1.52 17.43 -11.77
N ASN A 220 0.30 16.90 -11.96
CA ASN A 220 -0.53 16.43 -10.85
C ASN A 220 0.14 15.27 -10.09
N ILE A 221 0.78 14.35 -10.81
CA ILE A 221 1.51 13.25 -10.22
C ILE A 221 2.67 13.79 -9.35
N LYS A 222 3.50 14.68 -9.89
CA LYS A 222 4.62 15.30 -9.15
C LYS A 222 4.14 16.05 -7.92
N THR A 223 3.11 16.88 -8.08
CA THR A 223 2.51 17.63 -6.96
C THR A 223 1.96 16.70 -5.87
N ALA A 224 1.34 15.59 -6.25
CA ALA A 224 0.83 14.60 -5.29
C ALA A 224 1.97 13.96 -4.49
N PHE A 225 3.06 13.56 -5.13
CA PHE A 225 4.21 12.97 -4.43
C PHE A 225 4.88 13.96 -3.47
N GLU A 226 5.02 15.23 -3.85
CA GLU A 226 5.57 16.27 -2.99
C GLU A 226 4.70 16.58 -1.75
N LYS A 227 3.39 16.35 -1.84
CA LYS A 227 2.44 16.67 -0.76
C LYS A 227 2.00 15.46 0.06
N THR A 228 2.17 14.24 -0.45
CA THR A 228 1.68 13.05 0.22
C THR A 228 2.48 12.75 1.48
N LYS A 229 1.79 12.72 2.62
CA LYS A 229 2.34 12.31 3.92
C LYS A 229 1.49 11.22 4.51
N VAL A 230 2.13 10.18 5.03
CA VAL A 230 1.48 9.08 5.73
C VAL A 230 2.08 9.01 7.13
N ALA A 231 1.22 9.14 8.13
CA ALA A 231 1.65 9.06 9.52
C ALA A 231 2.31 7.71 9.82
N PHE A 232 3.33 7.73 10.66
CA PHE A 232 4.10 6.56 11.09
C PHE A 232 4.77 5.78 9.92
N ARG A 233 5.19 6.50 8.87
CA ARG A 233 6.01 5.98 7.78
C ARG A 233 7.30 6.79 7.65
N PHE A 234 8.24 6.55 8.57
CA PHE A 234 9.44 7.36 8.76
C PHE A 234 9.09 8.85 8.92
N GLU A 235 8.11 9.11 9.76
CA GLU A 235 7.62 10.45 10.04
C GLU A 235 8.60 11.18 10.96
N ILE A 236 9.11 12.31 10.49
CA ILE A 236 10.08 13.13 11.22
C ILE A 236 9.33 14.25 11.94
N VAL A 237 9.49 14.33 13.25
CA VAL A 237 8.99 15.41 14.10
C VAL A 237 10.19 16.16 14.69
N GLU A 238 10.43 17.34 14.20
CA GLU A 238 11.51 18.22 14.66
C GLU A 238 11.16 18.84 16.01
N LEU A 239 12.04 18.67 17.00
CA LEU A 239 11.85 19.24 18.34
C LEU A 239 12.79 20.44 18.62
N GLY A 240 13.31 21.09 17.58
CA GLY A 240 14.27 22.19 17.68
C GLY A 240 15.66 21.81 17.17
N ASP A 241 16.66 22.60 17.47
CA ASP A 241 17.93 22.65 16.73
C ASP A 241 18.81 21.39 16.73
N SER A 242 18.50 20.35 17.51
CA SER A 242 19.40 19.19 17.63
C SER A 242 18.74 17.82 17.81
N VAL A 243 17.44 17.74 17.95
CA VAL A 243 16.74 16.47 18.22
C VAL A 243 15.54 16.30 17.31
N ASP A 244 15.54 15.18 16.58
CA ASP A 244 14.40 14.73 15.80
C ASP A 244 13.77 13.50 16.47
N ILE A 245 12.45 13.44 16.50
CA ILE A 245 11.71 12.22 16.81
C ILE A 245 11.28 11.58 15.51
N ILE A 246 11.59 10.29 15.33
CA ILE A 246 11.19 9.53 14.16
C ILE A 246 10.13 8.52 14.57
N LEU A 247 8.97 8.61 13.93
CA LEU A 247 7.85 7.72 14.18
C LEU A 247 7.70 6.76 12.99
N ASP A 248 7.76 5.46 13.26
CA ASP A 248 7.55 4.43 12.24
C ASP A 248 6.67 3.29 12.77
N GLY A 249 5.91 2.68 11.88
CA GLY A 249 5.04 1.55 12.18
C GLY A 249 5.68 0.19 11.90
N ALA A 250 6.99 0.10 11.77
CA ALA A 250 7.70 -1.16 11.58
C ALA A 250 7.38 -2.13 12.72
N HIS A 251 6.92 -3.33 12.38
CA HIS A 251 6.47 -4.34 13.35
C HIS A 251 6.81 -5.77 12.94
N ASN A 252 7.53 -5.95 11.83
CA ASN A 252 8.05 -7.22 11.35
C ASN A 252 9.52 -7.07 10.90
N PRO A 253 10.27 -8.16 10.68
CA PRO A 253 11.70 -8.08 10.35
C PRO A 253 12.01 -7.26 9.11
N ASP A 254 11.20 -7.35 8.05
CA ASP A 254 11.38 -6.56 6.82
C ASP A 254 11.16 -5.06 7.07
N GLY A 255 10.12 -4.71 7.84
CA GLY A 255 9.85 -3.34 8.27
C GLY A 255 10.99 -2.77 9.11
N ALA A 256 11.51 -3.55 10.08
CA ALA A 256 12.63 -3.13 10.92
C ALA A 256 13.89 -2.86 10.09
N LYS A 257 14.21 -3.75 9.13
CA LYS A 257 15.34 -3.53 8.21
C LYS A 257 15.18 -2.24 7.41
N LYS A 258 14.01 -2.02 6.80
CA LYS A 258 13.71 -0.81 6.04
C LYS A 258 13.77 0.46 6.90
N PHE A 259 13.38 0.36 8.16
CA PHE A 259 13.52 1.45 9.12
C PHE A 259 14.99 1.79 9.38
N VAL A 260 15.83 0.77 9.65
CA VAL A 260 17.28 0.96 9.83
C VAL A 260 17.93 1.53 8.57
N ASP A 261 17.59 1.02 7.39
CA ASP A 261 18.08 1.57 6.11
C ASP A 261 17.71 3.06 5.96
N SER A 262 16.51 3.43 6.39
CA SER A 262 16.05 4.82 6.37
C SER A 262 16.80 5.71 7.36
N LEU A 263 17.12 5.17 8.55
CA LEU A 263 17.95 5.88 9.53
C LEU A 263 19.38 6.10 9.01
N ASN A 264 19.96 5.10 8.37
CA ASN A 264 21.31 5.22 7.78
C ASN A 264 21.32 6.25 6.63
N LEU A 265 20.29 6.24 5.80
CA LEU A 265 20.18 7.21 4.69
C LEU A 265 20.03 8.66 5.17
N ASN A 266 19.31 8.91 6.28
CA ASN A 266 18.97 10.27 6.74
C ASN A 266 19.85 10.77 7.89
N TYR A 267 20.41 9.86 8.70
CA TYR A 267 21.05 10.17 9.99
C TYR A 267 22.33 9.36 10.20
N GLU A 268 23.13 9.17 9.15
CA GLU A 268 24.42 8.52 9.27
C GLU A 268 25.33 9.27 10.26
N GLY A 269 26.00 8.54 11.15
CA GLY A 269 26.91 9.10 12.14
C GLY A 269 26.27 9.85 13.32
N ARG A 270 24.93 9.97 13.39
CA ARG A 270 24.24 10.57 14.55
C ARG A 270 23.93 9.50 15.60
N ASP A 271 24.01 9.89 16.87
CA ASP A 271 23.56 9.04 17.98
C ASP A 271 22.05 8.82 17.92
N LYS A 272 21.62 7.60 18.27
CA LYS A 272 20.24 7.18 18.18
C LYS A 272 19.78 6.51 19.46
N ILE A 273 18.58 6.88 19.92
CA ILE A 273 17.88 6.22 21.03
C ILE A 273 16.63 5.55 20.47
N TYR A 274 16.48 4.25 20.70
CA TYR A 274 15.34 3.48 20.22
C TYR A 274 14.32 3.26 21.33
N ILE A 275 13.05 3.57 21.05
CA ILE A 275 11.91 3.26 21.91
C ILE A 275 10.97 2.36 21.10
N THR A 276 10.84 1.10 21.49
CA THR A 276 10.07 0.13 20.74
C THR A 276 8.91 -0.43 21.55
N GLY A 277 7.79 -0.72 20.87
CA GLY A 277 6.64 -1.40 21.44
C GLY A 277 6.08 -2.39 20.42
N ILE A 278 6.30 -3.69 20.63
CA ILE A 278 5.92 -4.75 19.70
C ILE A 278 4.98 -5.71 20.40
N PHE A 279 3.93 -6.15 19.71
CA PHE A 279 3.04 -7.19 20.22
C PHE A 279 3.75 -8.54 20.27
N LYS A 280 3.44 -9.36 21.27
CA LYS A 280 4.07 -10.66 21.54
C LYS A 280 3.96 -11.66 20.38
N ASP A 281 2.98 -11.49 19.51
CA ASP A 281 2.67 -12.39 18.39
C ASP A 281 3.55 -12.16 17.16
N ASN A 282 4.36 -11.10 17.15
CA ASN A 282 5.29 -10.80 16.07
C ASN A 282 6.66 -11.36 16.43
N ASN A 283 6.97 -12.56 15.90
CA ASN A 283 8.20 -13.28 16.16
C ASN A 283 9.46 -12.41 15.98
N ASN A 284 10.16 -12.20 17.09
CA ASN A 284 11.56 -11.81 17.20
C ASN A 284 12.07 -10.72 16.23
N ILE A 285 11.65 -9.49 16.44
CA ILE A 285 12.39 -8.35 15.88
C ILE A 285 13.56 -8.07 16.84
N ILE A 286 14.76 -8.36 16.38
CA ILE A 286 16.00 -7.91 17.03
C ILE A 286 16.46 -6.67 16.27
N PHE A 287 16.46 -5.53 16.95
CA PHE A 287 17.03 -4.28 16.44
C PHE A 287 18.54 -4.24 16.64
#